data_d40a0b49cddd8d7279f023cdca083973
#
_entry.id   d40a0b49cddd8d7279f023cdca083973
#
_cell.length_a   1.000
_cell.length_b   1.000
_cell.length_c   1.000
_cell.angle_alpha   90.00
_cell.angle_beta   90.00
_cell.angle_gamma   90.00
#
_symmetry.space_group_name_H-M   'P 1'
#
loop_
_entity.id
_entity.type
_entity.pdbx_description
1 polymer ?
#
loop_
_entity_poly.entity_id
_entity_poly.type
_entity_poly.pdbx_seq_one_letter_code
_entity_poly.pdbx_strand_id
1 'polypeptide(L)'
;MNATLAAGGPGADMGDAMPAMSMSEQIYVRPLEQGHAKPIGGALGSAPFFSPDGKWLGFWHAPTGTLRKVALSGGAPIRICNAVSGIAGGAWGPDDSIVFAWFDLFSVPASGGTPKLLLKVDEQHGERFYRHPFFLPSGKAVLFTVGMADNYSYDDANIGVLSLATGEKKMLIEGGSSARYSPSGHLIYARGGKLLAVAFDADKLQVVGQPFPVVDGVFMSANTGMAAYAISSGGRLVYAAGPVERAARLPVWVDRRGRATALPLPPRSYLHPKLSPDERQLAIEVEGASHDIFTYDLARATLTKMSFDGASHWPLWTPNGRRLTYRSWKTGTMTMWWMPADSSGAPELLTNIGSMQSPESWSPDGATLAFTQMDDPERGSDIYTLSLDGNRMPHALLRTKFSEGSPKFSPDGKWLAYSTNESGRPEVRAMTYPPPGPNLQLSTDGGTDPVWRHDGKELYYRNGEKMMAVAVSNGAAVPFARPTVLWEARYLAGVGSSCGMSGPTSANYDVTADGQRFLMIEDKSEVLQCKLLHVVTNWSREILRGARAD
;
A
#
# COMPACT_ATOMS: atom_id res chain seq x y z
N MET A 1 -14.65 -18.20 -17.72
CA MET A 1 -15.08 -17.00 -16.96
C MET A 1 -13.85 -16.29 -16.48
N ASN A 2 -13.75 -15.00 -16.69
CA ASN A 2 -12.63 -14.19 -16.21
C ASN A 2 -13.18 -13.12 -15.28
N ALA A 3 -12.58 -12.94 -14.13
CA ALA A 3 -12.84 -11.80 -13.26
C ALA A 3 -11.93 -10.64 -13.68
N THR A 4 -12.50 -9.47 -13.86
CA THR A 4 -11.77 -8.26 -14.24
C THR A 4 -11.99 -7.23 -13.16
N LEU A 5 -10.90 -6.63 -12.67
CA LEU A 5 -10.93 -5.39 -11.89
C LEU A 5 -11.30 -4.26 -12.87
N ALA A 6 -12.40 -3.57 -12.63
CA ALA A 6 -12.72 -2.34 -13.33
C ALA A 6 -12.80 -1.21 -12.30
N ALA A 7 -11.91 -0.25 -12.44
CA ALA A 7 -12.12 1.09 -11.86
C ALA A 7 -13.32 1.72 -12.57
N GLY A 8 -14.20 2.38 -11.83
CA GLY A 8 -15.52 2.84 -12.23
C GLY A 8 -15.60 3.48 -13.61
N GLY A 9 -16.61 3.03 -14.40
CA GLY A 9 -16.92 3.56 -15.72
C GLY A 9 -17.62 4.92 -15.62
N PRO A 10 -17.52 5.78 -16.67
CA PRO A 10 -18.21 7.06 -16.72
C PRO A 10 -19.68 6.86 -17.09
N GLY A 11 -20.58 7.48 -16.34
CA GLY A 11 -21.97 7.66 -16.73
C GLY A 11 -23.01 7.19 -15.73
N ALA A 12 -22.97 7.68 -14.50
CA ALA A 12 -24.16 7.87 -13.68
C ALA A 12 -23.99 9.24 -13.03
N ASP A 13 -24.87 10.13 -13.41
CA ASP A 13 -25.12 11.42 -12.75
C ASP A 13 -25.55 11.10 -11.31
N MET A 14 -24.63 11.22 -10.38
CA MET A 14 -24.86 11.12 -8.94
C MET A 14 -24.35 12.41 -8.32
N GLY A 15 -25.27 13.34 -8.21
CA GLY A 15 -25.09 14.48 -7.36
C GLY A 15 -24.77 14.07 -5.93
N ASP A 16 -23.88 14.84 -5.34
CA ASP A 16 -23.54 14.98 -3.93
C ASP A 16 -22.86 13.81 -3.19
N ALA A 17 -21.64 14.14 -2.76
CA ALA A 17 -20.87 13.57 -1.66
C ALA A 17 -20.45 12.11 -1.81
N MET A 18 -19.38 11.89 -2.53
CA MET A 18 -18.55 10.70 -2.28
C MET A 18 -17.77 10.90 -0.97
N PRO A 19 -18.00 10.06 0.06
CA PRO A 19 -17.09 10.00 1.19
C PRO A 19 -15.74 9.46 0.68
N ALA A 20 -14.69 10.17 1.04
CA ALA A 20 -13.33 9.75 0.79
C ALA A 20 -13.09 8.34 1.33
N MET A 21 -12.57 7.47 0.46
CA MET A 21 -11.86 6.24 0.74
C MET A 21 -12.62 5.06 1.35
N SER A 22 -13.32 4.34 0.53
CA SER A 22 -13.35 2.89 0.68
C SER A 22 -12.46 2.30 -0.43
N MET A 23 -11.27 1.78 -0.10
CA MET A 23 -10.45 0.98 -1.01
C MET A 23 -11.06 -0.43 -1.21
N SER A 24 -12.36 -0.58 -1.14
CA SER A 24 -13.07 -1.79 -1.49
C SER A 24 -13.57 -1.64 -2.91
N GLU A 25 -12.73 -2.05 -3.86
CA GLU A 25 -13.13 -2.12 -5.27
C GLU A 25 -14.20 -3.19 -5.45
N GLN A 26 -15.29 -2.86 -6.13
CA GLN A 26 -16.31 -3.82 -6.50
C GLN A 26 -15.75 -4.80 -7.52
N ILE A 27 -15.79 -6.08 -7.23
CA ILE A 27 -15.36 -7.13 -8.17
C ILE A 27 -16.49 -7.41 -9.16
N TYR A 28 -16.14 -7.42 -10.44
CA TYR A 28 -17.03 -7.72 -11.55
C TYR A 28 -16.65 -9.05 -12.21
N VAL A 29 -17.65 -9.75 -12.73
CA VAL A 29 -17.47 -10.94 -13.56
C VAL A 29 -18.09 -10.70 -14.93
N ARG A 30 -17.39 -11.11 -15.99
CA ARG A 30 -17.90 -11.08 -17.36
C ARG A 30 -17.68 -12.42 -18.04
N PRO A 31 -18.74 -13.13 -18.47
CA PRO A 31 -18.60 -14.22 -19.43
C PRO A 31 -17.99 -13.72 -20.74
N LEU A 32 -17.09 -14.49 -21.36
CA LEU A 32 -16.39 -14.05 -22.58
C LEU A 32 -17.33 -13.76 -23.74
N GLU A 33 -18.47 -14.44 -23.76
CA GLU A 33 -19.53 -14.32 -24.79
C GLU A 33 -20.45 -13.10 -24.58
N GLN A 34 -20.31 -12.40 -23.42
CA GLN A 34 -21.15 -11.25 -23.09
C GLN A 34 -20.35 -9.96 -23.17
N GLY A 35 -20.98 -8.89 -23.70
CA GLY A 35 -20.35 -7.57 -23.81
C GLY A 35 -20.22 -6.81 -22.50
N HIS A 36 -20.95 -7.18 -21.45
CA HIS A 36 -21.04 -6.42 -20.21
C HIS A 36 -20.59 -7.24 -19.01
N ALA A 37 -19.81 -6.60 -18.11
CA ALA A 37 -19.45 -7.13 -16.80
C ALA A 37 -20.59 -6.88 -15.80
N LYS A 38 -20.79 -7.82 -14.87
CA LYS A 38 -21.78 -7.69 -13.79
C LYS A 38 -21.05 -7.66 -12.45
N PRO A 39 -21.46 -6.80 -11.50
CA PRO A 39 -20.90 -6.84 -10.16
C PRO A 39 -21.27 -8.15 -9.47
N ILE A 40 -20.35 -8.71 -8.71
CA ILE A 40 -20.64 -9.85 -7.83
C ILE A 40 -21.12 -9.29 -6.49
N GLY A 41 -22.37 -9.59 -6.11
CA GLY A 41 -22.99 -9.04 -4.89
C GLY A 41 -22.14 -9.30 -3.65
N GLY A 42 -21.83 -8.23 -2.93
CA GLY A 42 -21.01 -8.27 -1.70
C GLY A 42 -19.53 -8.56 -1.89
N ALA A 43 -19.04 -8.75 -3.11
CA ALA A 43 -17.63 -8.96 -3.39
C ALA A 43 -16.89 -7.61 -3.51
N LEU A 44 -16.70 -6.95 -2.36
CA LEU A 44 -15.89 -5.74 -2.22
C LEU A 44 -14.48 -6.15 -1.79
N GLY A 45 -13.46 -5.93 -2.65
CA GLY A 45 -12.11 -6.34 -2.31
C GLY A 45 -11.17 -6.40 -3.51
N SER A 46 -10.01 -7.02 -3.30
CA SER A 46 -8.93 -7.08 -4.28
C SER A 46 -8.35 -8.50 -4.42
N ALA A 47 -7.37 -8.65 -5.33
CA ALA A 47 -6.66 -9.91 -5.59
C ALA A 47 -7.58 -11.12 -5.86
N PRO A 48 -8.54 -11.04 -6.80
CA PRO A 48 -9.47 -12.11 -7.07
C PRO A 48 -8.78 -13.32 -7.73
N PHE A 49 -9.20 -14.53 -7.34
CA PHE A 49 -8.78 -15.80 -7.94
C PHE A 49 -9.92 -16.82 -7.96
N PHE A 50 -9.96 -17.66 -9.01
CA PHE A 50 -11.00 -18.65 -9.17
C PHE A 50 -10.68 -19.97 -8.47
N SER A 51 -11.74 -20.69 -8.05
CA SER A 51 -11.62 -22.11 -7.76
C SER A 51 -11.32 -22.91 -9.04
N PRO A 52 -10.68 -24.09 -8.95
CA PRO A 52 -10.36 -24.92 -10.11
C PRO A 52 -11.59 -25.33 -10.95
N ASP A 53 -12.73 -25.52 -10.31
CA ASP A 53 -14.01 -25.85 -10.97
C ASP A 53 -14.74 -24.62 -11.54
N GLY A 54 -14.20 -23.41 -11.32
CA GLY A 54 -14.76 -22.14 -11.80
C GLY A 54 -16.09 -21.74 -11.16
N LYS A 55 -16.49 -22.35 -10.05
CA LYS A 55 -17.77 -22.02 -9.38
C LYS A 55 -17.63 -20.96 -8.30
N TRP A 56 -16.44 -20.78 -7.74
CA TRP A 56 -16.15 -19.86 -6.65
C TRP A 56 -15.09 -18.85 -7.06
N LEU A 57 -15.17 -17.66 -6.45
CA LEU A 57 -14.15 -16.63 -6.49
C LEU A 57 -13.64 -16.38 -5.07
N GLY A 58 -12.33 -16.55 -4.86
CA GLY A 58 -11.63 -16.09 -3.66
C GLY A 58 -11.19 -14.65 -3.84
N PHE A 59 -11.19 -13.85 -2.77
CA PHE A 59 -10.73 -12.45 -2.79
C PHE A 59 -10.39 -11.97 -1.38
N TRP A 60 -9.55 -10.95 -1.31
CA TRP A 60 -9.28 -10.27 -0.05
C TRP A 60 -10.24 -9.11 0.15
N HIS A 61 -10.87 -9.06 1.34
CA HIS A 61 -11.81 -8.03 1.74
C HIS A 61 -11.13 -7.04 2.68
N ALA A 62 -10.70 -5.89 2.13
CA ALA A 62 -9.94 -4.87 2.83
C ALA A 62 -10.62 -4.35 4.13
N PRO A 63 -11.93 -4.03 4.14
CA PRO A 63 -12.57 -3.45 5.32
C PRO A 63 -12.48 -4.31 6.59
N THR A 64 -12.35 -5.63 6.43
CA THR A 64 -12.30 -6.55 7.58
C THR A 64 -10.99 -7.34 7.65
N GLY A 65 -10.02 -7.09 6.77
CA GLY A 65 -8.74 -7.82 6.74
C GLY A 65 -8.92 -9.33 6.61
N THR A 66 -9.88 -9.79 5.79
CA THR A 66 -10.21 -11.21 5.67
C THR A 66 -10.11 -11.72 4.25
N LEU A 67 -9.62 -12.94 4.10
CA LEU A 67 -9.77 -13.71 2.87
C LEU A 67 -11.18 -14.30 2.83
N ARG A 68 -11.90 -14.06 1.73
CA ARG A 68 -13.29 -14.50 1.55
C ARG A 68 -13.45 -15.24 0.23
N LYS A 69 -14.56 -15.97 0.10
CA LYS A 69 -15.01 -16.57 -1.15
C LYS A 69 -16.48 -16.27 -1.40
N VAL A 70 -16.87 -16.19 -2.66
CA VAL A 70 -18.25 -16.00 -3.10
C VAL A 70 -18.57 -16.92 -4.28
N ALA A 71 -19.75 -17.49 -4.30
CA ALA A 71 -20.19 -18.29 -5.45
C ALA A 71 -20.46 -17.39 -6.67
N LEU A 72 -20.05 -17.79 -7.86
CA LEU A 72 -20.34 -17.04 -9.09
C LEU A 72 -21.83 -17.07 -9.47
N SER A 73 -22.58 -18.01 -8.94
CA SER A 73 -24.04 -18.05 -9.02
C SER A 73 -24.76 -17.02 -8.15
N GLY A 74 -24.00 -16.31 -7.28
CA GLY A 74 -24.52 -15.35 -6.31
C GLY A 74 -24.54 -15.89 -4.88
N GLY A 75 -24.91 -15.04 -3.93
CA GLY A 75 -24.95 -15.33 -2.50
C GLY A 75 -24.03 -14.40 -1.69
N ALA A 76 -24.11 -14.49 -0.36
CA ALA A 76 -23.25 -13.72 0.54
C ALA A 76 -21.81 -14.28 0.54
N PRO A 77 -20.78 -13.42 0.57
CA PRO A 77 -19.41 -13.86 0.72
C PRO A 77 -19.17 -14.60 2.05
N ILE A 78 -18.45 -15.69 1.97
CA ILE A 78 -18.08 -16.55 3.10
C ILE A 78 -16.64 -16.25 3.50
N ARG A 79 -16.38 -16.00 4.78
CA ARG A 79 -15.04 -15.82 5.33
C ARG A 79 -14.28 -17.15 5.30
N ILE A 80 -13.04 -17.11 4.85
CA ILE A 80 -12.10 -18.24 4.87
C ILE A 80 -11.17 -18.11 6.08
N CYS A 81 -10.47 -16.98 6.21
CA CYS A 81 -9.55 -16.72 7.31
C CYS A 81 -9.30 -15.22 7.51
N ASN A 82 -8.61 -14.88 8.59
CA ASN A 82 -8.03 -13.56 8.77
C ASN A 82 -6.75 -13.44 7.93
N ALA A 83 -6.61 -12.29 7.24
CA ALA A 83 -5.44 -11.92 6.46
C ALA A 83 -5.25 -10.40 6.61
N VAL A 84 -4.84 -9.99 7.81
CA VAL A 84 -5.03 -8.66 8.40
C VAL A 84 -4.46 -7.50 7.57
N SER A 85 -3.41 -7.71 6.80
CA SER A 85 -2.69 -6.61 6.12
C SER A 85 -2.74 -6.69 4.59
N GLY A 86 -3.68 -7.41 4.05
CA GLY A 86 -3.79 -7.61 2.60
C GLY A 86 -3.03 -8.82 2.09
N ILE A 87 -3.47 -9.31 0.93
CA ILE A 87 -2.76 -10.37 0.23
C ILE A 87 -2.19 -9.84 -1.09
N ALA A 88 -1.00 -10.29 -1.42
CA ALA A 88 -0.33 -9.97 -2.67
C ALA A 88 -0.56 -11.05 -3.74
N GLY A 89 -1.80 -11.53 -3.81
CA GLY A 89 -2.27 -12.59 -4.69
C GLY A 89 -2.66 -13.86 -3.95
N GLY A 90 -3.56 -14.62 -4.57
CA GLY A 90 -4.02 -15.92 -4.10
C GLY A 90 -4.16 -16.90 -5.25
N ALA A 91 -4.07 -18.18 -4.94
CA ALA A 91 -4.29 -19.28 -5.87
C ALA A 91 -5.05 -20.40 -5.16
N TRP A 92 -5.98 -21.04 -5.88
CA TRP A 92 -6.78 -22.14 -5.38
C TRP A 92 -6.33 -23.46 -6.03
N GLY A 93 -5.85 -24.37 -5.20
CA GLY A 93 -5.35 -25.68 -5.63
C GLY A 93 -6.47 -26.69 -5.95
N PRO A 94 -6.14 -27.74 -6.71
CA PRO A 94 -7.11 -28.78 -7.07
C PRO A 94 -7.55 -29.65 -5.88
N ASP A 95 -6.85 -29.59 -4.77
CA ASP A 95 -7.11 -30.27 -3.49
C ASP A 95 -7.95 -29.43 -2.51
N ASP A 96 -8.55 -28.32 -3.00
CA ASP A 96 -9.28 -27.35 -2.20
C ASP A 96 -8.40 -26.62 -1.15
N SER A 97 -7.09 -26.62 -1.31
CA SER A 97 -6.21 -25.72 -0.59
C SER A 97 -6.12 -24.36 -1.30
N ILE A 98 -5.98 -23.29 -0.52
CA ILE A 98 -5.70 -21.94 -1.03
C ILE A 98 -4.31 -21.56 -0.56
N VAL A 99 -3.44 -21.14 -1.50
CA VAL A 99 -2.17 -20.52 -1.21
C VAL A 99 -2.30 -19.03 -1.46
N PHE A 100 -1.86 -18.22 -0.50
CA PHE A 100 -1.82 -16.77 -0.66
C PHE A 100 -0.48 -16.22 -0.18
N ALA A 101 -0.11 -15.07 -0.73
CA ALA A 101 1.13 -14.37 -0.39
C ALA A 101 0.81 -13.19 0.52
N TRP A 102 1.53 -13.10 1.64
CA TRP A 102 1.56 -11.95 2.53
C TRP A 102 2.97 -11.86 3.13
N PHE A 103 3.86 -11.15 2.47
CA PHE A 103 5.31 -11.25 2.60
C PHE A 103 5.80 -12.69 2.40
N ASP A 104 5.42 -13.62 3.27
CA ASP A 104 5.61 -15.06 3.17
C ASP A 104 4.51 -15.74 2.34
N LEU A 105 4.65 -17.03 2.05
CA LEU A 105 3.57 -17.85 1.52
C LEU A 105 2.85 -18.60 2.64
N PHE A 106 1.54 -18.53 2.60
CA PHE A 106 0.64 -19.23 3.53
C PHE A 106 -0.31 -20.14 2.78
N SER A 107 -0.81 -21.16 3.47
CA SER A 107 -1.90 -22.01 2.98
C SER A 107 -3.05 -22.05 3.98
N VAL A 108 -4.27 -22.22 3.48
CA VAL A 108 -5.49 -22.43 4.24
C VAL A 108 -6.45 -23.32 3.45
N PRO A 109 -7.22 -24.22 4.07
CA PRO A 109 -8.30 -24.93 3.39
C PRO A 109 -9.36 -23.96 2.86
N ALA A 110 -9.93 -24.21 1.69
CA ALA A 110 -11.01 -23.38 1.16
C ALA A 110 -12.29 -23.44 2.04
N SER A 111 -12.44 -24.44 2.88
CA SER A 111 -13.48 -24.51 3.92
C SER A 111 -13.28 -23.54 5.07
N GLY A 112 -12.09 -22.95 5.18
CA GLY A 112 -11.70 -22.02 6.24
C GLY A 112 -10.80 -22.63 7.30
N GLY A 113 -10.24 -21.77 8.14
CA GLY A 113 -9.35 -22.17 9.24
C GLY A 113 -8.24 -21.18 9.53
N THR A 114 -7.27 -21.60 10.34
CA THR A 114 -6.06 -20.82 10.63
C THR A 114 -5.04 -21.01 9.51
N PRO A 115 -4.53 -19.93 8.90
CA PRO A 115 -3.46 -20.01 7.91
C PRO A 115 -2.21 -20.71 8.47
N LYS A 116 -1.60 -21.54 7.65
CA LYS A 116 -0.31 -22.19 7.96
C LYS A 116 0.78 -21.56 7.09
N LEU A 117 1.91 -21.24 7.70
CA LEU A 117 3.11 -20.81 6.98
C LEU A 117 3.61 -21.97 6.09
N LEU A 118 3.74 -21.72 4.79
CA LEU A 118 4.30 -22.65 3.81
C LEU A 118 5.77 -22.39 3.53
N LEU A 119 6.11 -21.12 3.34
CA LEU A 119 7.47 -20.70 2.99
C LEU A 119 7.72 -19.32 3.57
N LYS A 120 8.77 -19.18 4.36
CA LYS A 120 9.26 -17.92 4.90
C LYS A 120 10.25 -17.29 3.93
N VAL A 121 10.26 -15.95 3.81
CA VAL A 121 11.26 -15.21 3.04
C VAL A 121 12.66 -15.44 3.62
N ASP A 122 13.63 -15.59 2.74
CA ASP A 122 15.04 -15.78 3.09
C ASP A 122 15.77 -14.43 3.10
N GLU A 123 15.60 -13.70 4.21
CA GLU A 123 16.20 -12.38 4.39
C GLU A 123 17.75 -12.41 4.34
N GLN A 124 18.36 -13.55 4.71
CA GLN A 124 19.81 -13.70 4.69
C GLN A 124 20.36 -13.69 3.25
N HIS A 125 19.55 -14.17 2.29
CA HIS A 125 19.87 -14.13 0.87
C HIS A 125 19.20 -12.95 0.15
N GLY A 126 18.72 -11.95 0.89
CA GLY A 126 18.20 -10.70 0.35
C GLY A 126 16.75 -10.76 -0.12
N GLU A 127 16.02 -11.85 0.12
CA GLU A 127 14.58 -11.89 -0.19
C GLU A 127 13.80 -11.00 0.77
N ARG A 128 12.70 -10.39 0.29
CA ARG A 128 11.87 -9.46 1.07
C ARG A 128 10.40 -9.84 1.10
N PHE A 129 9.89 -10.37 0.00
CA PHE A 129 8.50 -10.77 -0.08
C PHE A 129 8.27 -11.77 -1.20
N TYR A 130 7.15 -12.50 -1.09
CA TYR A 130 6.58 -13.33 -2.15
C TYR A 130 5.26 -12.73 -2.61
N ARG A 131 4.96 -12.86 -3.93
CA ARG A 131 3.72 -12.36 -4.55
C ARG A 131 3.23 -13.29 -5.64
N HIS A 132 1.97 -13.13 -6.04
CA HIS A 132 1.34 -13.75 -7.21
C HIS A 132 1.50 -15.28 -7.26
N PRO A 133 1.11 -16.01 -6.20
CA PRO A 133 1.20 -17.47 -6.22
C PRO A 133 0.34 -18.04 -7.35
N PHE A 134 0.79 -19.15 -7.93
CA PHE A 134 0.07 -19.87 -8.97
C PHE A 134 0.37 -21.38 -8.89
N PHE A 135 -0.65 -22.22 -8.72
CA PHE A 135 -0.48 -23.66 -8.74
C PHE A 135 -0.10 -24.18 -10.11
N LEU A 136 0.88 -25.06 -10.19
CA LEU A 136 1.04 -25.91 -11.35
C LEU A 136 -0.15 -26.86 -11.50
N PRO A 137 -0.51 -27.33 -12.71
CA PRO A 137 -1.69 -28.17 -12.94
C PRO A 137 -1.74 -29.44 -12.10
N SER A 138 -0.60 -30.00 -11.74
CA SER A 138 -0.50 -31.17 -10.86
C SER A 138 -0.94 -30.91 -9.41
N GLY A 139 -1.07 -29.64 -9.00
CA GLY A 139 -1.29 -29.25 -7.60
C GLY A 139 -0.10 -29.49 -6.66
N LYS A 140 1.01 -30.03 -7.17
CA LYS A 140 2.19 -30.42 -6.35
C LYS A 140 3.22 -29.33 -6.15
N ALA A 141 3.10 -28.21 -6.88
CA ALA A 141 4.02 -27.09 -6.77
C ALA A 141 3.32 -25.76 -7.05
N VAL A 142 3.90 -24.68 -6.50
CA VAL A 142 3.39 -23.32 -6.60
C VAL A 142 4.50 -22.42 -7.15
N LEU A 143 4.21 -21.70 -8.24
CA LEU A 143 5.04 -20.60 -8.75
C LEU A 143 4.75 -19.35 -7.94
N PHE A 144 5.74 -18.47 -7.79
CA PHE A 144 5.55 -17.16 -7.14
C PHE A 144 6.62 -16.16 -7.58
N THR A 145 6.32 -14.88 -7.42
CA THR A 145 7.28 -13.79 -7.60
C THR A 145 8.05 -13.57 -6.32
N VAL A 146 9.37 -13.40 -6.42
CA VAL A 146 10.30 -13.14 -5.31
C VAL A 146 10.84 -11.72 -5.43
N GLY A 147 10.51 -10.85 -4.49
CA GLY A 147 11.10 -9.52 -4.41
C GLY A 147 12.39 -9.55 -3.60
N MET A 148 13.42 -8.86 -4.12
CA MET A 148 14.73 -8.74 -3.47
C MET A 148 14.90 -7.36 -2.84
N ALA A 149 15.82 -7.24 -1.87
CA ALA A 149 16.06 -6.01 -1.12
C ALA A 149 16.42 -4.80 -1.97
N ASP A 150 17.13 -5.03 -3.08
CA ASP A 150 17.64 -3.97 -3.95
C ASP A 150 16.75 -3.72 -5.18
N ASN A 151 15.62 -4.41 -5.28
CA ASN A 151 14.71 -4.26 -6.41
C ASN A 151 13.80 -3.04 -6.22
N TYR A 152 13.91 -2.06 -7.12
CA TYR A 152 12.98 -0.93 -7.24
C TYR A 152 11.96 -1.13 -8.36
N SER A 153 12.12 -2.19 -9.14
CA SER A 153 11.22 -2.58 -10.23
C SER A 153 10.91 -4.07 -10.13
N TYR A 154 9.69 -4.43 -10.44
CA TYR A 154 9.31 -5.84 -10.58
C TYR A 154 9.89 -6.50 -11.84
N ASP A 155 10.49 -5.71 -12.74
CA ASP A 155 11.27 -6.22 -13.85
C ASP A 155 12.56 -6.90 -13.39
N ASP A 156 13.04 -6.54 -12.19
CA ASP A 156 14.23 -7.10 -11.54
C ASP A 156 13.86 -8.15 -10.48
N ALA A 157 12.57 -8.39 -10.22
CA ALA A 157 12.12 -9.44 -9.31
C ALA A 157 12.40 -10.81 -9.92
N ASN A 158 12.43 -11.85 -9.09
CA ASN A 158 12.70 -13.22 -9.52
C ASN A 158 11.41 -14.06 -9.52
N ILE A 159 11.43 -15.16 -10.25
CA ILE A 159 10.36 -16.15 -10.23
C ILE A 159 10.88 -17.42 -9.58
N GLY A 160 10.22 -17.82 -8.50
CA GLY A 160 10.50 -19.04 -7.76
C GLY A 160 9.41 -20.09 -7.93
N VAL A 161 9.74 -21.32 -7.57
CA VAL A 161 8.81 -22.44 -7.44
C VAL A 161 9.03 -23.14 -6.10
N LEU A 162 7.94 -23.48 -5.42
CA LEU A 162 7.92 -24.30 -4.20
C LEU A 162 7.31 -25.65 -4.50
N SER A 163 8.05 -26.72 -4.26
CA SER A 163 7.51 -28.08 -4.22
C SER A 163 6.73 -28.27 -2.92
N LEU A 164 5.43 -28.54 -3.00
CA LEU A 164 4.60 -28.78 -1.81
C LEU A 164 4.85 -30.13 -1.16
N ALA A 165 5.40 -31.08 -1.93
CA ALA A 165 5.71 -32.42 -1.42
C ALA A 165 6.99 -32.45 -0.58
N THR A 166 8.02 -31.68 -1.00
CA THR A 166 9.35 -31.67 -0.35
C THR A 166 9.62 -30.43 0.48
N GLY A 167 8.84 -29.33 0.27
CA GLY A 167 9.15 -28.01 0.83
C GLY A 167 10.34 -27.31 0.18
N GLU A 168 10.92 -27.89 -0.90
CA GLU A 168 12.08 -27.34 -1.59
C GLU A 168 11.67 -26.12 -2.43
N LYS A 169 12.38 -25.00 -2.27
CA LYS A 169 12.30 -23.79 -3.09
C LYS A 169 13.40 -23.79 -4.13
N LYS A 170 13.06 -23.47 -5.37
CA LYS A 170 14.01 -23.21 -6.47
C LYS A 170 13.76 -21.87 -7.10
N MET A 171 14.81 -21.12 -7.41
CA MET A 171 14.75 -19.97 -8.30
C MET A 171 14.76 -20.46 -9.74
N LEU A 172 13.81 -19.98 -10.56
CA LEU A 172 13.62 -20.39 -11.94
C LEU A 172 14.10 -19.35 -12.95
N ILE A 173 13.79 -18.07 -12.68
CA ILE A 173 14.02 -16.96 -13.62
C ILE A 173 14.47 -15.74 -12.82
N GLU A 174 15.51 -15.08 -13.30
CA GLU A 174 15.95 -13.78 -12.84
C GLU A 174 15.33 -12.68 -13.71
N GLY A 175 14.64 -11.74 -13.08
CA GLY A 175 13.96 -10.64 -13.75
C GLY A 175 12.58 -11.00 -14.30
N GLY A 176 11.52 -10.48 -13.63
CA GLY A 176 10.15 -10.63 -14.03
C GLY A 176 9.18 -11.00 -12.90
N SER A 177 7.91 -11.00 -13.20
CA SER A 177 6.85 -11.21 -12.21
C SER A 177 5.61 -11.89 -12.79
N SER A 178 4.65 -12.22 -11.91
CA SER A 178 3.31 -12.73 -12.28
C SER A 178 3.33 -13.98 -13.16
N ALA A 179 4.23 -14.94 -12.88
CA ALA A 179 4.37 -16.15 -13.68
C ALA A 179 3.09 -17.03 -13.66
N ARG A 180 2.78 -17.62 -14.82
CA ARG A 180 1.68 -18.58 -15.03
C ARG A 180 2.21 -19.75 -15.87
N TYR A 181 1.66 -20.93 -15.65
CA TYR A 181 1.93 -22.07 -16.51
C TYR A 181 0.93 -22.14 -17.67
N SER A 182 1.41 -22.36 -18.87
CA SER A 182 0.63 -22.60 -20.07
C SER A 182 0.57 -24.10 -20.40
N PRO A 183 -0.62 -24.63 -20.83
CA PRO A 183 -0.72 -26.02 -21.30
C PRO A 183 0.21 -26.36 -22.48
N SER A 184 0.82 -25.36 -23.11
CA SER A 184 1.88 -25.55 -24.12
C SER A 184 3.23 -26.03 -23.55
N GLY A 185 3.34 -26.24 -22.22
CA GLY A 185 4.60 -26.62 -21.56
C GLY A 185 5.54 -25.44 -21.31
N HIS A 186 5.00 -24.22 -21.23
CA HIS A 186 5.81 -23.03 -21.02
C HIS A 186 5.40 -22.29 -19.73
N LEU A 187 6.35 -21.64 -19.09
CA LEU A 187 6.10 -20.55 -18.16
C LEU A 187 5.92 -19.26 -18.96
N ILE A 188 4.87 -18.52 -18.60
CA ILE A 188 4.60 -17.19 -19.13
C ILE A 188 4.75 -16.24 -17.97
N TYR A 189 5.49 -15.15 -18.15
CA TYR A 189 5.72 -14.16 -17.12
C TYR A 189 5.85 -12.75 -17.68
N ALA A 190 5.67 -11.76 -16.86
CA ALA A 190 5.69 -10.36 -17.27
C ALA A 190 7.04 -9.70 -16.93
N ARG A 191 7.54 -8.88 -17.87
CA ARG A 191 8.70 -8.01 -17.70
C ARG A 191 8.59 -6.81 -18.63
N GLY A 192 8.70 -5.58 -18.10
CA GLY A 192 8.69 -4.35 -18.90
C GLY A 192 7.42 -4.15 -19.75
N GLY A 193 6.25 -4.60 -19.29
CA GLY A 193 5.00 -4.53 -20.06
C GLY A 193 4.88 -5.54 -21.20
N LYS A 194 5.77 -6.55 -21.23
CA LYS A 194 5.75 -7.66 -22.18
C LYS A 194 5.43 -8.96 -21.46
N LEU A 195 4.79 -9.90 -22.14
CA LEU A 195 4.80 -11.31 -21.74
C LEU A 195 5.94 -12.04 -22.47
N LEU A 196 6.68 -12.80 -21.69
CA LEU A 196 7.75 -13.68 -22.14
C LEU A 196 7.32 -15.12 -21.90
N ALA A 197 7.69 -16.00 -22.80
CA ALA A 197 7.51 -17.45 -22.68
C ALA A 197 8.88 -18.14 -22.57
N VAL A 198 8.96 -19.18 -21.75
CA VAL A 198 10.12 -20.06 -21.66
C VAL A 198 9.64 -21.50 -21.46
N ALA A 199 10.22 -22.46 -22.15
CA ALA A 199 9.87 -23.87 -21.98
C ALA A 199 10.16 -24.33 -20.55
N PHE A 200 9.29 -25.16 -19.99
CA PHE A 200 9.35 -25.57 -18.58
C PHE A 200 9.00 -27.05 -18.41
N ASP A 201 9.93 -27.79 -17.84
CA ASP A 201 9.72 -29.16 -17.38
C ASP A 201 9.02 -29.13 -16.01
N ALA A 202 7.70 -29.37 -16.00
CA ALA A 202 6.90 -29.28 -14.79
C ALA A 202 7.16 -30.43 -13.79
N ASP A 203 7.69 -31.55 -14.25
CA ASP A 203 8.01 -32.69 -13.40
C ASP A 203 9.35 -32.48 -12.68
N LYS A 204 10.35 -31.89 -13.36
CA LYS A 204 11.66 -31.54 -12.79
C LYS A 204 11.69 -30.17 -12.12
N LEU A 205 10.64 -29.36 -12.30
CA LEU A 205 10.59 -27.96 -11.89
C LEU A 205 11.80 -27.17 -12.41
N GLN A 206 12.01 -27.21 -13.72
CA GLN A 206 13.18 -26.64 -14.38
C GLN A 206 12.81 -25.91 -15.68
N VAL A 207 13.40 -24.74 -15.87
CA VAL A 207 13.36 -23.98 -17.13
C VAL A 207 14.26 -24.64 -18.16
N VAL A 208 13.80 -24.69 -19.42
CA VAL A 208 14.53 -25.28 -20.55
C VAL A 208 14.64 -24.24 -21.66
N GLY A 209 15.85 -23.92 -22.07
CA GLY A 209 16.12 -22.93 -23.13
C GLY A 209 16.08 -21.49 -22.66
N GLN A 210 15.91 -20.57 -23.61
CA GLN A 210 15.92 -19.13 -23.38
C GLN A 210 14.51 -18.54 -23.46
N PRO A 211 14.19 -17.51 -22.68
CA PRO A 211 12.93 -16.78 -22.81
C PRO A 211 12.81 -16.03 -24.13
N PHE A 212 11.61 -15.98 -24.70
CA PHE A 212 11.30 -15.20 -25.89
C PHE A 212 10.00 -14.39 -25.70
N PRO A 213 9.87 -13.18 -26.31
CA PRO A 213 8.69 -12.35 -26.19
C PRO A 213 7.50 -12.95 -26.96
N VAL A 214 6.30 -12.91 -26.37
CA VAL A 214 5.07 -13.44 -26.98
C VAL A 214 3.95 -12.41 -27.07
N VAL A 215 3.93 -11.39 -26.21
CA VAL A 215 2.94 -10.29 -26.24
C VAL A 215 3.61 -9.01 -25.78
N ASP A 216 3.39 -7.92 -26.51
CA ASP A 216 3.78 -6.56 -26.14
C ASP A 216 2.59 -5.74 -25.63
N GLY A 217 2.85 -4.72 -24.83
CA GLY A 217 1.85 -3.75 -24.38
C GLY A 217 0.81 -4.32 -23.41
N VAL A 218 1.20 -5.23 -22.54
CA VAL A 218 0.34 -5.73 -21.46
C VAL A 218 0.36 -4.74 -20.31
N PHE A 219 -0.82 -4.34 -19.84
CA PHE A 219 -0.95 -3.51 -18.65
C PHE A 219 -0.30 -4.19 -17.46
N MET A 220 0.59 -3.46 -16.79
CA MET A 220 1.33 -3.93 -15.64
C MET A 220 1.39 -2.84 -14.56
N SER A 221 1.11 -3.19 -13.32
CA SER A 221 1.26 -2.28 -12.19
C SER A 221 2.71 -2.29 -11.70
N ALA A 222 3.37 -1.14 -11.76
CA ALA A 222 4.74 -1.00 -11.26
C ALA A 222 4.83 -1.15 -9.73
N ASN A 223 3.73 -0.86 -9.00
CA ASN A 223 3.73 -0.92 -7.53
C ASN A 223 3.51 -2.32 -6.98
N THR A 224 2.85 -3.19 -7.75
CA THR A 224 2.52 -4.55 -7.29
C THR A 224 3.19 -5.65 -8.11
N GLY A 225 3.73 -5.31 -9.29
CA GLY A 225 4.25 -6.28 -10.26
C GLY A 225 3.16 -7.15 -10.89
N MET A 226 1.88 -6.82 -10.65
CA MET A 226 0.77 -7.54 -11.25
C MET A 226 0.70 -7.19 -12.74
N ALA A 227 0.74 -8.19 -13.59
CA ALA A 227 0.41 -8.06 -15.00
C ALA A 227 -1.03 -8.52 -15.25
N ALA A 228 -1.77 -7.71 -16.01
CA ALA A 228 -3.20 -7.95 -16.26
C ALA A 228 -3.38 -8.99 -17.37
N TYR A 229 -3.09 -10.24 -17.07
CA TYR A 229 -3.33 -11.37 -17.97
C TYR A 229 -3.74 -12.63 -17.22
N ALA A 230 -4.40 -13.53 -17.93
CA ALA A 230 -4.75 -14.86 -17.45
C ALA A 230 -4.68 -15.88 -18.60
N ILE A 231 -4.35 -17.13 -18.24
CA ILE A 231 -4.29 -18.26 -19.17
C ILE A 231 -5.26 -19.31 -18.66
N SER A 232 -6.17 -19.75 -19.53
CA SER A 232 -7.08 -20.84 -19.18
C SER A 232 -6.40 -22.20 -19.30
N SER A 233 -6.96 -23.22 -18.64
CA SER A 233 -6.56 -24.62 -18.80
C SER A 233 -6.68 -25.13 -20.24
N GLY A 234 -7.51 -24.49 -21.07
CA GLY A 234 -7.63 -24.78 -22.52
C GLY A 234 -6.65 -23.98 -23.40
N GLY A 235 -5.69 -23.26 -22.80
CA GLY A 235 -4.66 -22.51 -23.53
C GLY A 235 -5.14 -21.23 -24.23
N ARG A 236 -6.22 -20.60 -23.74
CA ARG A 236 -6.64 -19.26 -24.17
C ARG A 236 -5.93 -18.22 -23.33
N LEU A 237 -5.42 -17.18 -23.96
CA LEU A 237 -4.87 -16.02 -23.27
C LEU A 237 -5.90 -14.90 -23.25
N VAL A 238 -6.05 -14.26 -22.10
CA VAL A 238 -6.77 -12.98 -21.98
C VAL A 238 -5.82 -11.97 -21.34
N TYR A 239 -5.71 -10.78 -21.92
CA TYR A 239 -4.93 -9.72 -21.32
C TYR A 239 -5.54 -8.34 -21.54
N ALA A 240 -5.25 -7.43 -20.64
CA ALA A 240 -5.58 -6.03 -20.81
C ALA A 240 -4.40 -5.32 -21.47
N ALA A 241 -4.65 -4.67 -22.61
CA ALA A 241 -3.65 -3.85 -23.25
C ALA A 241 -3.49 -2.52 -22.51
N GLY A 242 -2.24 -2.10 -22.30
CA GLY A 242 -1.92 -0.85 -21.64
C GLY A 242 -0.42 -0.71 -21.39
N PRO A 243 0.02 0.48 -21.01
CA PRO A 243 1.41 0.69 -20.61
C PRO A 243 1.68 0.05 -19.24
N VAL A 244 2.96 0.00 -18.87
CA VAL A 244 3.34 -0.23 -17.47
C VAL A 244 2.90 1.00 -16.68
N GLU A 245 1.97 0.79 -15.75
CA GLU A 245 1.55 1.84 -14.82
C GLU A 245 2.75 2.22 -13.95
N ARG A 246 3.31 3.37 -14.23
CA ARG A 246 4.31 3.98 -13.36
C ARG A 246 3.58 4.97 -12.49
N ALA A 247 3.38 4.63 -11.23
CA ALA A 247 2.93 5.60 -10.25
C ALA A 247 4.01 6.68 -10.15
N ALA A 248 3.76 7.82 -10.77
CA ALA A 248 4.61 8.99 -10.65
C ALA A 248 3.99 9.90 -9.58
N ARG A 249 4.31 9.65 -8.33
CA ARG A 249 3.94 10.48 -7.19
C ARG A 249 5.10 11.41 -6.88
N LEU A 250 5.00 12.65 -7.31
CA LEU A 250 6.12 13.60 -7.25
C LEU A 250 5.89 14.64 -6.16
N PRO A 251 6.89 14.93 -5.32
CA PRO A 251 6.82 16.04 -4.40
C PRO A 251 6.82 17.37 -5.14
N VAL A 252 5.92 18.26 -4.74
CA VAL A 252 5.78 19.60 -5.28
C VAL A 252 5.66 20.61 -4.15
N TRP A 253 6.25 21.78 -4.33
CA TRP A 253 5.95 22.94 -3.51
C TRP A 253 4.65 23.59 -3.99
N VAL A 254 3.76 23.91 -3.06
CA VAL A 254 2.50 24.61 -3.34
C VAL A 254 2.46 25.88 -2.50
N ASP A 255 2.28 27.04 -3.13
CA ASP A 255 2.15 28.30 -2.38
C ASP A 255 0.74 28.44 -1.76
N ARG A 256 0.53 29.48 -0.95
CA ARG A 256 -0.79 29.74 -0.30
C ARG A 256 -1.92 30.06 -1.29
N ARG A 257 -1.60 30.23 -2.57
CA ARG A 257 -2.58 30.44 -3.65
C ARG A 257 -2.83 29.18 -4.48
N GLY A 258 -2.23 28.04 -4.07
CA GLY A 258 -2.38 26.77 -4.76
C GLY A 258 -1.48 26.58 -5.98
N ARG A 259 -0.50 27.47 -6.24
CA ARG A 259 0.41 27.32 -7.37
C ARG A 259 1.52 26.33 -7.03
N ALA A 260 1.62 25.30 -7.87
CA ALA A 260 2.58 24.22 -7.71
C ALA A 260 3.89 24.49 -8.46
N THR A 261 5.01 24.05 -7.86
CA THR A 261 6.35 24.03 -8.45
C THR A 261 7.01 22.69 -8.11
N ALA A 262 7.43 21.94 -9.13
CA ALA A 262 8.03 20.62 -8.93
C ALA A 262 9.39 20.72 -8.21
N LEU A 263 9.69 19.74 -7.37
CA LEU A 263 11.04 19.50 -6.88
C LEU A 263 11.84 18.72 -7.93
N PRO A 264 13.14 19.00 -8.09
CA PRO A 264 14.00 18.31 -9.05
C PRO A 264 14.42 16.92 -8.54
N LEU A 265 13.45 16.06 -8.26
CA LEU A 265 13.65 14.68 -7.84
C LEU A 265 13.53 13.71 -9.04
N PRO A 266 14.29 12.61 -9.07
CA PRO A 266 14.10 11.57 -10.07
C PRO A 266 12.66 11.06 -10.06
N PRO A 267 12.07 10.71 -11.22
CA PRO A 267 10.70 10.18 -11.28
C PRO A 267 10.62 8.81 -10.57
N ARG A 268 9.98 8.80 -9.39
CA ARG A 268 9.69 7.64 -8.55
C ARG A 268 8.33 7.83 -7.89
N SER A 269 7.83 6.82 -7.19
CA SER A 269 6.66 6.96 -6.34
C SER A 269 7.09 7.41 -4.95
N TYR A 270 6.81 8.65 -4.61
CA TYR A 270 7.15 9.26 -3.31
C TYR A 270 5.93 9.37 -2.42
N LEU A 271 6.12 9.16 -1.11
CA LEU A 271 5.09 9.25 -0.08
C LEU A 271 5.65 9.91 1.19
N HIS A 272 4.75 10.42 2.02
CA HIS A 272 5.01 10.90 3.39
C HIS A 272 6.20 11.87 3.51
N PRO A 273 6.20 12.98 2.75
CA PRO A 273 7.27 13.96 2.81
C PRO A 273 7.27 14.67 4.16
N LYS A 274 8.45 14.81 4.80
CA LYS A 274 8.65 15.54 6.06
C LYS A 274 9.91 16.39 6.00
N LEU A 275 9.73 17.69 6.20
CA LEU A 275 10.85 18.64 6.28
C LEU A 275 11.63 18.42 7.56
N SER A 276 12.97 18.53 7.49
CA SER A 276 13.79 18.61 8.69
C SER A 276 13.48 19.90 9.47
N PRO A 277 13.70 19.95 10.79
CA PRO A 277 13.43 21.14 11.60
C PRO A 277 14.16 22.40 11.14
N ASP A 278 15.30 22.26 10.46
CA ASP A 278 16.08 23.34 9.85
C ASP A 278 15.71 23.61 8.38
N GLU A 279 14.74 22.88 7.83
CA GLU A 279 14.26 22.96 6.45
C GLU A 279 15.33 22.75 5.36
N ARG A 280 16.46 22.11 5.70
CA ARG A 280 17.53 21.83 4.73
C ARG A 280 17.36 20.49 4.04
N GLN A 281 16.67 19.58 4.69
CA GLN A 281 16.47 18.21 4.20
C GLN A 281 14.99 17.87 4.17
N LEU A 282 14.66 16.93 3.29
CA LEU A 282 13.37 16.28 3.20
C LEU A 282 13.57 14.80 3.50
N ALA A 283 12.91 14.25 4.50
CA ALA A 283 12.75 12.81 4.64
C ALA A 283 11.53 12.37 3.84
N ILE A 284 11.65 11.28 3.10
CA ILE A 284 10.59 10.84 2.20
C ILE A 284 10.64 9.32 2.02
N GLU A 285 9.49 8.70 1.93
CA GLU A 285 9.35 7.30 1.55
C GLU A 285 9.40 7.16 0.02
N VAL A 286 10.17 6.19 -0.46
CA VAL A 286 10.16 5.77 -1.87
C VAL A 286 9.47 4.41 -1.95
N GLU A 287 8.34 4.37 -2.67
CA GLU A 287 7.55 3.17 -2.92
C GLU A 287 7.94 2.56 -4.26
N GLY A 288 8.05 1.25 -4.30
CA GLY A 288 8.32 0.45 -5.50
C GLY A 288 8.10 -1.02 -5.18
N ALA A 289 8.96 -1.88 -5.70
CA ALA A 289 9.01 -3.28 -5.28
C ALA A 289 9.43 -3.42 -3.80
N SER A 290 10.16 -2.45 -3.27
CA SER A 290 10.47 -2.26 -1.85
C SER A 290 10.03 -0.88 -1.38
N HIS A 291 9.94 -0.70 -0.05
CA HIS A 291 9.63 0.57 0.60
C HIS A 291 10.80 0.97 1.47
N ASP A 292 11.41 2.09 1.16
CA ASP A 292 12.57 2.59 1.91
C ASP A 292 12.47 4.09 2.19
N ILE A 293 13.09 4.50 3.28
CA ILE A 293 13.24 5.89 3.67
C ILE A 293 14.48 6.48 2.98
N PHE A 294 14.30 7.66 2.42
CA PHE A 294 15.35 8.47 1.83
C PHE A 294 15.37 9.85 2.48
N THR A 295 16.53 10.49 2.45
CA THR A 295 16.66 11.93 2.69
C THR A 295 17.07 12.63 1.40
N TYR A 296 16.54 13.83 1.19
CA TYR A 296 16.86 14.67 0.05
C TYR A 296 17.38 16.03 0.55
N ASP A 297 18.62 16.36 0.19
CA ASP A 297 19.22 17.65 0.46
C ASP A 297 18.66 18.68 -0.52
N LEU A 298 17.91 19.66 0.00
CA LEU A 298 17.19 20.65 -0.82
C LEU A 298 18.13 21.62 -1.56
N ALA A 299 19.34 21.86 -1.02
CA ALA A 299 20.32 22.73 -1.65
C ALA A 299 21.20 22.02 -2.68
N ARG A 300 21.60 20.75 -2.38
CA ARG A 300 22.49 19.98 -3.23
C ARG A 300 21.77 19.10 -4.24
N ALA A 301 20.46 19.01 -4.14
CA ALA A 301 19.61 18.11 -4.94
C ALA A 301 20.08 16.63 -4.90
N THR A 302 20.52 16.16 -3.73
CA THR A 302 21.06 14.82 -3.54
C THR A 302 20.09 13.95 -2.75
N LEU A 303 19.69 12.81 -3.32
CA LEU A 303 18.82 11.82 -2.70
C LEU A 303 19.66 10.69 -2.12
N THR A 304 19.56 10.45 -0.81
CA THR A 304 20.33 9.44 -0.07
C THR A 304 19.40 8.40 0.55
N LYS A 305 19.67 7.12 0.32
CA LYS A 305 18.93 6.02 0.95
C LYS A 305 19.33 5.88 2.41
N MET A 306 18.34 5.81 3.31
CA MET A 306 18.53 5.75 4.76
C MET A 306 18.18 4.38 5.34
N SER A 307 17.13 3.72 4.87
CA SER A 307 16.78 2.36 5.28
C SER A 307 17.09 1.35 4.19
N PHE A 308 17.33 0.09 4.57
CA PHE A 308 17.78 -0.97 3.67
C PHE A 308 17.02 -2.29 3.89
N ASP A 309 15.93 -2.24 4.64
CA ASP A 309 15.11 -3.41 4.94
C ASP A 309 13.98 -3.64 3.93
N GLY A 310 13.78 -2.70 3.00
CA GLY A 310 12.73 -2.78 1.98
C GLY A 310 11.30 -2.71 2.51
N ALA A 311 11.12 -2.42 3.81
CA ALA A 311 9.85 -2.48 4.52
C ALA A 311 9.64 -1.29 5.46
N SER A 312 10.35 -0.18 5.21
CA SER A 312 10.36 1.03 6.03
C SER A 312 9.43 2.10 5.47
N HIS A 313 8.58 2.66 6.33
CA HIS A 313 7.51 3.60 5.99
C HIS A 313 7.44 4.77 6.96
N TRP A 314 6.82 5.88 6.53
CA TRP A 314 6.40 7.03 7.35
C TRP A 314 7.53 7.64 8.15
N PRO A 315 8.49 8.29 7.50
CA PRO A 315 9.58 8.98 8.19
C PRO A 315 9.06 10.17 8.98
N LEU A 316 9.65 10.40 10.14
CA LEU A 316 9.37 11.52 11.02
C LEU A 316 10.67 11.99 11.67
N TRP A 317 10.98 13.27 11.55
CA TRP A 317 12.14 13.85 12.21
C TRP A 317 11.91 14.00 13.73
N THR A 318 12.95 13.74 14.51
CA THR A 318 12.97 14.24 15.91
C THR A 318 13.07 15.76 15.91
N PRO A 319 12.56 16.49 16.93
CA PRO A 319 12.58 17.96 16.97
C PRO A 319 13.97 18.59 16.86
N ASN A 320 15.00 17.88 17.31
CA ASN A 320 16.40 18.32 17.19
C ASN A 320 17.06 17.96 15.85
N GLY A 321 16.34 17.34 14.92
CA GLY A 321 16.83 16.94 13.61
C GLY A 321 17.89 15.83 13.57
N ARG A 322 18.23 15.23 14.71
CA ARG A 322 19.33 14.27 14.79
C ARG A 322 18.95 12.84 14.44
N ARG A 323 17.67 12.50 14.49
CA ARG A 323 17.17 11.14 14.20
C ARG A 323 15.94 11.17 13.31
N LEU A 324 15.74 10.10 12.57
CA LEU A 324 14.53 9.77 11.85
C LEU A 324 13.83 8.64 12.57
N THR A 325 12.58 8.86 12.99
CA THR A 325 11.66 7.82 13.44
C THR A 325 10.87 7.32 12.23
N TYR A 326 10.60 6.04 12.16
CA TYR A 326 9.84 5.42 11.09
C TYR A 326 9.21 4.11 11.57
N ARG A 327 8.32 3.53 10.81
CA ARG A 327 7.78 2.19 11.07
C ARG A 327 8.36 1.18 10.08
N SER A 328 8.52 -0.06 10.51
CA SER A 328 9.00 -1.15 9.65
C SER A 328 8.38 -2.49 10.03
N TRP A 329 8.21 -3.35 9.01
CA TRP A 329 7.80 -4.75 9.17
C TRP A 329 8.96 -5.69 9.55
N LYS A 330 10.14 -5.20 9.77
CA LYS A 330 11.37 -5.97 10.01
C LYS A 330 11.23 -7.05 11.10
N THR A 331 10.35 -6.86 12.06
CA THR A 331 10.11 -7.81 13.16
C THR A 331 8.91 -8.74 12.94
N GLY A 332 8.33 -8.77 11.73
CA GLY A 332 7.12 -9.54 11.43
C GLY A 332 5.81 -8.86 11.84
N THR A 333 5.90 -7.72 12.55
CA THR A 333 4.81 -6.82 12.88
C THR A 333 5.26 -5.40 12.59
N MET A 334 4.32 -4.48 12.32
CA MET A 334 4.66 -3.10 12.02
C MET A 334 4.99 -2.35 13.31
N THR A 335 6.28 -2.23 13.61
CA THR A 335 6.82 -1.60 14.81
C THR A 335 7.54 -0.30 14.52
N MET A 336 7.76 0.52 15.55
CA MET A 336 8.45 1.80 15.40
C MET A 336 9.95 1.66 15.67
N TRP A 337 10.72 2.28 14.79
CA TRP A 337 12.17 2.32 14.80
C TRP A 337 12.65 3.76 14.73
N TRP A 338 13.89 4.01 15.10
CA TRP A 338 14.59 5.24 14.77
C TRP A 338 16.05 4.99 14.38
N MET A 339 16.62 5.90 13.63
CA MET A 339 18.00 5.86 13.19
C MET A 339 18.64 7.24 13.24
N PRO A 340 19.98 7.35 13.38
CA PRO A 340 20.67 8.61 13.19
C PRO A 340 20.42 9.19 11.78
N ALA A 341 20.13 10.48 11.69
CA ALA A 341 19.83 11.15 10.43
C ALA A 341 21.07 11.32 9.51
N ASP A 342 22.25 11.19 10.08
CA ASP A 342 23.54 11.24 9.38
C ASP A 342 24.09 9.86 8.99
N SER A 343 23.31 8.81 9.17
CA SER A 343 23.70 7.41 8.92
C SER A 343 24.89 6.92 9.77
N SER A 344 25.22 7.56 10.88
CA SER A 344 26.38 7.23 11.73
C SER A 344 26.20 5.97 12.57
N GLY A 345 25.00 5.36 12.59
CA GLY A 345 24.70 4.20 13.43
C GLY A 345 23.57 3.33 12.89
N ALA A 346 23.43 2.14 13.48
CA ALA A 346 22.36 1.20 13.13
C ALA A 346 21.00 1.68 13.65
N PRO A 347 19.89 1.28 12.98
CA PRO A 347 18.54 1.50 13.48
C PRO A 347 18.31 0.79 14.82
N GLU A 348 17.60 1.47 15.72
CA GLU A 348 17.19 0.96 17.03
C GLU A 348 15.67 0.81 17.11
N LEU A 349 15.19 -0.27 17.72
CA LEU A 349 13.76 -0.49 17.95
C LEU A 349 13.27 0.45 19.07
N LEU A 350 12.20 1.19 18.80
CA LEU A 350 11.56 2.07 19.81
C LEU A 350 10.54 1.31 20.65
N THR A 351 9.69 0.51 20.00
CA THR A 351 8.64 -0.27 20.69
C THR A 351 8.44 -1.63 20.02
N ASN A 352 8.07 -2.63 20.82
CA ASN A 352 7.67 -3.95 20.33
C ASN A 352 6.54 -4.50 21.22
N ILE A 353 5.31 -4.06 20.99
CA ILE A 353 4.13 -4.51 21.74
C ILE A 353 3.17 -5.35 20.91
N GLY A 354 3.61 -5.83 19.75
CA GLY A 354 2.87 -6.82 18.94
C GLY A 354 1.68 -6.30 18.13
N SER A 355 1.42 -4.98 18.12
CA SER A 355 0.36 -4.35 17.34
C SER A 355 0.93 -3.41 16.26
N MET A 356 0.10 -3.02 15.28
CA MET A 356 0.52 -2.12 14.22
C MET A 356 0.64 -0.69 14.72
N GLN A 357 1.83 -0.10 14.61
CA GLN A 357 2.17 1.22 15.13
C GLN A 357 2.65 2.15 14.02
N SER A 358 2.29 3.44 14.13
CA SER A 358 2.68 4.46 13.17
C SER A 358 3.09 5.75 13.89
N PRO A 359 4.35 6.19 13.78
CA PRO A 359 4.82 7.43 14.40
C PRO A 359 4.16 8.64 13.74
N GLU A 360 3.72 9.63 14.53
CA GLU A 360 2.97 10.76 14.01
C GLU A 360 3.52 12.12 14.39
N SER A 361 3.90 12.33 15.65
CA SER A 361 4.40 13.61 16.12
C SER A 361 5.21 13.47 17.39
N TRP A 362 6.35 14.14 17.46
CA TRP A 362 7.11 14.37 18.69
C TRP A 362 6.57 15.58 19.44
N SER A 363 6.57 15.53 20.76
CA SER A 363 6.43 16.75 21.57
C SER A 363 7.59 17.71 21.29
N PRO A 364 7.42 19.05 21.44
CA PRO A 364 8.46 20.02 21.08
C PRO A 364 9.79 19.82 21.81
N ASP A 365 9.75 19.29 23.03
CA ASP A 365 10.92 18.95 23.84
C ASP A 365 11.59 17.63 23.43
N GLY A 366 10.95 16.86 22.53
CA GLY A 366 11.41 15.55 22.07
C GLY A 366 11.29 14.43 23.10
N ALA A 367 10.62 14.66 24.22
CA ALA A 367 10.50 13.66 25.30
C ALA A 367 9.38 12.65 25.06
N THR A 368 8.35 13.01 24.28
CA THR A 368 7.17 12.18 24.03
C THR A 368 6.88 12.05 22.55
N LEU A 369 6.67 10.81 22.10
CA LEU A 369 6.17 10.49 20.76
C LEU A 369 4.67 10.18 20.83
N ALA A 370 3.84 10.93 20.10
CA ALA A 370 2.46 10.55 19.83
C ALA A 370 2.41 9.69 18.57
N PHE A 371 1.66 8.60 18.62
CA PHE A 371 1.56 7.64 17.54
C PHE A 371 0.17 7.03 17.47
N THR A 372 -0.16 6.50 16.32
CA THR A 372 -1.40 5.74 16.08
C THR A 372 -1.10 4.25 16.25
N GLN A 373 -1.99 3.54 16.93
CA GLN A 373 -1.91 2.10 17.14
C GLN A 373 -3.21 1.42 16.72
N MET A 374 -3.10 0.27 16.07
CA MET A 374 -4.23 -0.55 15.67
C MET A 374 -4.08 -1.94 16.30
N ASP A 375 -4.85 -2.18 17.36
CA ASP A 375 -4.90 -3.48 18.04
C ASP A 375 -5.93 -4.41 17.42
N ASP A 376 -7.04 -3.84 16.96
CA ASP A 376 -8.18 -4.55 16.38
C ASP A 376 -8.65 -3.83 15.11
N PRO A 377 -8.48 -4.44 13.93
CA PRO A 377 -8.90 -3.84 12.67
C PRO A 377 -10.41 -3.54 12.58
N GLU A 378 -11.25 -4.23 13.35
CA GLU A 378 -12.70 -4.00 13.36
C GLU A 378 -13.07 -2.75 14.18
N ARG A 379 -12.24 -2.39 15.15
CA ARG A 379 -12.42 -1.17 15.98
C ARG A 379 -11.81 0.09 15.36
N GLY A 380 -10.82 -0.08 14.49
CA GLY A 380 -10.03 1.01 13.96
C GLY A 380 -8.77 1.30 14.79
N SER A 381 -8.29 2.53 14.73
CA SER A 381 -7.06 2.98 15.38
C SER A 381 -7.32 3.85 16.59
N ASP A 382 -6.39 3.80 17.54
CA ASP A 382 -6.38 4.59 18.78
C ASP A 382 -5.10 5.45 18.84
N ILE A 383 -5.10 6.52 19.63
CA ILE A 383 -3.93 7.37 19.84
C ILE A 383 -3.23 6.99 21.14
N TYR A 384 -1.94 6.76 21.03
CA TYR A 384 -1.04 6.44 22.14
C TYR A 384 0.10 7.46 22.22
N THR A 385 0.72 7.50 23.37
CA THR A 385 1.97 8.23 23.62
C THR A 385 3.06 7.30 24.14
N LEU A 386 4.29 7.57 23.75
CA LEU A 386 5.50 6.90 24.23
C LEU A 386 6.44 7.94 24.83
N SER A 387 6.68 7.88 26.16
CA SER A 387 7.74 8.65 26.79
C SER A 387 9.09 7.99 26.55
N LEU A 388 10.11 8.81 26.23
CA LEU A 388 11.50 8.34 26.17
C LEU A 388 12.10 8.14 27.57
N ASP A 389 11.51 8.75 28.58
CA ASP A 389 11.93 8.59 29.98
C ASP A 389 11.37 7.28 30.55
N GLY A 390 12.21 6.55 31.25
CA GLY A 390 11.82 5.30 31.90
C GLY A 390 11.81 4.07 30.99
N ASN A 391 10.76 3.25 31.10
CA ASN A 391 10.71 1.93 30.48
C ASN A 391 10.21 1.92 29.02
N ARG A 392 9.95 3.05 28.42
CA ARG A 392 9.42 3.21 27.05
C ARG A 392 8.14 2.39 26.81
N MET A 393 7.23 2.37 27.77
CA MET A 393 5.94 1.68 27.61
C MET A 393 4.92 2.63 26.99
N PRO A 394 4.20 2.20 25.96
CA PRO A 394 3.11 2.95 25.39
C PRO A 394 1.95 3.16 26.37
N HIS A 395 1.38 4.38 26.37
CA HIS A 395 0.21 4.73 27.14
C HIS A 395 -0.91 5.17 26.21
N ALA A 396 -2.11 4.57 26.37
CA ALA A 396 -3.29 5.00 25.62
C ALA A 396 -3.66 6.42 26.05
N LEU A 397 -3.65 7.35 25.07
CA LEU A 397 -4.07 8.74 25.28
C LEU A 397 -5.54 8.92 24.94
N LEU A 398 -5.97 8.37 23.82
CA LEU A 398 -7.35 8.40 23.36
C LEU A 398 -7.69 7.03 22.77
N ARG A 399 -8.61 6.33 23.44
CA ARG A 399 -9.05 4.99 23.08
C ARG A 399 -10.55 4.88 23.25
N THR A 400 -11.29 5.04 22.17
CA THR A 400 -12.75 5.05 22.18
C THR A 400 -13.32 3.89 21.34
N LYS A 401 -14.60 3.91 21.05
CA LYS A 401 -15.21 2.99 20.07
C LYS A 401 -15.09 3.48 18.62
N PHE A 402 -14.52 4.64 18.44
CA PHE A 402 -14.32 5.28 17.14
C PHE A 402 -12.87 5.09 16.71
N SER A 403 -12.55 5.49 15.49
CA SER A 403 -11.19 5.49 14.98
C SER A 403 -10.58 6.87 15.16
N GLU A 404 -9.49 6.94 15.91
CA GLU A 404 -8.71 8.16 16.14
C GLU A 404 -7.31 8.01 15.54
N GLY A 405 -6.74 9.11 14.99
CA GLY A 405 -5.39 9.07 14.44
C GLY A 405 -4.85 10.41 14.00
N SER A 406 -3.68 10.38 13.36
CA SER A 406 -2.92 11.55 12.94
C SER A 406 -2.66 12.57 14.07
N PRO A 407 -2.26 12.16 15.28
CA PRO A 407 -2.02 13.11 16.37
C PRO A 407 -0.83 14.03 16.07
N LYS A 408 -1.00 15.34 16.29
CA LYS A 408 0.04 16.36 16.06
C LYS A 408 0.11 17.30 17.24
N PHE A 409 1.24 17.30 17.94
CA PHE A 409 1.51 18.28 18.99
C PHE A 409 1.59 19.69 18.43
N SER A 410 1.00 20.65 19.15
CA SER A 410 1.26 22.06 18.86
C SER A 410 2.72 22.41 19.18
N PRO A 411 3.30 23.43 18.53
CA PRO A 411 4.69 23.84 18.77
C PRO A 411 4.99 24.29 20.21
N ASP A 412 3.96 24.70 20.97
CA ASP A 412 4.08 25.04 22.40
C ASP A 412 3.80 23.85 23.34
N GLY A 413 3.48 22.68 22.77
CA GLY A 413 3.19 21.45 23.51
C GLY A 413 1.88 21.41 24.28
N LYS A 414 1.04 22.46 24.19
CA LYS A 414 -0.19 22.58 24.98
C LYS A 414 -1.41 21.94 24.35
N TRP A 415 -1.37 21.66 23.06
CA TRP A 415 -2.47 21.06 22.31
C TRP A 415 -1.99 19.85 21.54
N LEU A 416 -2.91 18.89 21.34
CA LEU A 416 -2.77 17.79 20.42
C LEU A 416 -3.95 17.85 19.44
N ALA A 417 -3.67 18.13 18.16
CA ALA A 417 -4.66 18.01 17.10
C ALA A 417 -4.70 16.56 16.60
N TYR A 418 -5.88 16.07 16.21
CA TYR A 418 -6.06 14.70 15.73
C TYR A 418 -7.30 14.58 14.86
N SER A 419 -7.44 13.48 14.14
CA SER A 419 -8.61 13.12 13.35
C SER A 419 -9.41 12.03 14.05
N THR A 420 -10.77 12.12 14.00
CA THR A 420 -11.68 11.08 14.53
C THR A 420 -12.91 10.96 13.66
N ASN A 421 -13.51 9.76 13.61
CA ASN A 421 -14.78 9.52 12.92
C ASN A 421 -16.01 9.50 13.85
N GLU A 422 -15.88 10.06 15.04
CA GLU A 422 -16.95 10.11 16.07
C GLU A 422 -18.28 10.68 15.55
N SER A 423 -18.23 11.64 14.64
CA SER A 423 -19.42 12.26 14.02
C SER A 423 -20.06 11.44 12.89
N GLY A 424 -19.52 10.24 12.58
CA GLY A 424 -19.91 9.42 11.44
C GLY A 424 -19.10 9.69 10.17
N ARG A 425 -18.23 10.71 10.19
CA ARG A 425 -17.24 11.03 9.16
C ARG A 425 -15.94 11.53 9.81
N PRO A 426 -14.79 11.50 9.10
CA PRO A 426 -13.56 12.07 9.66
C PRO A 426 -13.69 13.58 9.92
N GLU A 427 -13.35 14.00 11.14
CA GLU A 427 -13.29 15.41 11.57
C GLU A 427 -11.99 15.66 12.34
N VAL A 428 -11.48 16.90 12.27
CA VAL A 428 -10.33 17.34 13.04
C VAL A 428 -10.76 17.93 14.36
N ARG A 429 -10.10 17.50 15.44
CA ARG A 429 -10.27 18.02 16.80
C ARG A 429 -8.93 18.44 17.38
N ALA A 430 -8.95 19.26 18.40
CA ALA A 430 -7.79 19.57 19.21
C ALA A 430 -8.13 19.45 20.69
N MET A 431 -7.33 18.66 21.41
CA MET A 431 -7.41 18.51 22.86
C MET A 431 -6.23 19.18 23.55
N THR A 432 -6.41 19.66 24.75
CA THR A 432 -5.28 20.11 25.57
C THR A 432 -4.37 18.96 25.95
N TYR A 433 -3.09 19.24 26.05
CA TYR A 433 -2.10 18.25 26.46
C TYR A 433 -1.19 18.83 27.57
N PRO A 434 -0.92 18.08 28.67
CA PRO A 434 -1.54 16.79 28.99
C PRO A 434 -3.02 16.93 29.37
N PRO A 435 -3.81 15.84 29.23
CA PRO A 435 -5.19 15.84 29.73
C PRO A 435 -5.22 15.84 31.28
N PRO A 436 -6.37 16.21 31.93
CA PRO A 436 -7.65 16.57 31.33
C PRO A 436 -7.74 18.04 30.92
N GLY A 437 -8.63 18.33 29.97
CA GLY A 437 -8.93 19.69 29.54
C GLY A 437 -9.85 19.75 28.32
N PRO A 438 -10.08 20.96 27.76
CA PRO A 438 -10.91 21.12 26.57
C PRO A 438 -10.51 20.22 25.40
N ASN A 439 -11.53 19.70 24.70
CA ASN A 439 -11.41 18.96 23.44
C ASN A 439 -12.37 19.58 22.42
N LEU A 440 -11.83 20.37 21.51
CA LEU A 440 -12.56 21.24 20.62
C LEU A 440 -12.63 20.66 19.21
N GLN A 441 -13.79 20.68 18.60
CA GLN A 441 -13.94 20.33 17.19
C GLN A 441 -13.54 21.52 16.33
N LEU A 442 -12.64 21.30 15.36
CA LEU A 442 -12.11 22.34 14.49
C LEU A 442 -12.73 22.30 13.09
N SER A 443 -13.04 21.12 12.57
CA SER A 443 -13.74 20.97 11.30
C SER A 443 -15.21 20.57 11.53
N THR A 444 -16.11 20.94 10.61
CA THR A 444 -17.56 20.66 10.72
C THR A 444 -18.13 20.03 9.46
N ASP A 445 -17.34 19.95 8.40
CA ASP A 445 -17.75 19.44 7.08
C ASP A 445 -16.73 18.46 6.52
N GLY A 446 -16.10 17.69 7.41
CA GLY A 446 -15.01 16.79 7.12
C GLY A 446 -13.64 17.42 7.36
N GLY A 447 -12.68 16.57 7.75
CA GLY A 447 -11.30 16.99 7.97
C GLY A 447 -10.40 15.84 8.36
N THR A 448 -9.20 15.80 7.79
CA THR A 448 -8.14 14.82 8.08
C THR A 448 -6.77 15.48 8.08
N ASP A 449 -5.76 14.77 8.57
CA ASP A 449 -4.36 15.10 8.41
C ASP A 449 -3.97 16.49 8.94
N PRO A 450 -4.22 16.81 10.22
CA PRO A 450 -3.83 18.09 10.79
C PRO A 450 -2.31 18.27 10.79
N VAL A 451 -1.84 19.50 10.49
CA VAL A 451 -0.43 19.91 10.55
C VAL A 451 -0.35 21.32 11.09
N TRP A 452 0.44 21.52 12.14
CA TRP A 452 0.67 22.83 12.71
C TRP A 452 1.68 23.66 11.92
N ARG A 453 1.43 24.95 11.78
CA ARG A 453 2.48 25.90 11.45
C ARG A 453 3.49 25.95 12.61
N HIS A 454 4.77 26.14 12.30
CA HIS A 454 5.87 26.04 13.28
C HIS A 454 5.79 27.07 14.42
N ASP A 455 5.19 28.25 14.17
CA ASP A 455 4.97 29.27 15.20
C ASP A 455 3.65 29.10 15.98
N GLY A 456 2.88 28.05 15.69
CA GLY A 456 1.62 27.74 16.34
C GLY A 456 0.44 28.66 15.98
N LYS A 457 0.60 29.62 15.06
CA LYS A 457 -0.44 30.60 14.72
C LYS A 457 -1.51 30.09 13.77
N GLU A 458 -1.25 28.96 13.11
CA GLU A 458 -2.21 28.30 12.21
C GLU A 458 -2.12 26.79 12.36
N LEU A 459 -3.25 26.14 12.20
CA LEU A 459 -3.38 24.71 11.99
C LEU A 459 -3.96 24.49 10.60
N TYR A 460 -3.35 23.61 9.82
CA TYR A 460 -3.80 23.22 8.51
C TYR A 460 -4.40 21.82 8.55
N TYR A 461 -5.34 21.53 7.65
CA TYR A 461 -5.89 20.18 7.48
C TYR A 461 -6.50 20.00 6.08
N ARG A 462 -6.68 18.76 5.69
CA ARG A 462 -7.31 18.41 4.41
C ARG A 462 -8.81 18.19 4.61
N ASN A 463 -9.62 18.74 3.68
CA ASN A 463 -11.02 18.40 3.53
C ASN A 463 -11.26 18.02 2.06
N GLY A 464 -11.12 16.73 1.73
CA GLY A 464 -11.07 16.27 0.35
C GLY A 464 -9.91 16.93 -0.43
N GLU A 465 -10.25 17.64 -1.51
CA GLU A 465 -9.28 18.37 -2.34
C GLU A 465 -8.90 19.76 -1.77
N LYS A 466 -9.58 20.20 -0.70
CA LYS A 466 -9.34 21.51 -0.09
C LYS A 466 -8.23 21.45 0.94
N MET A 467 -7.34 22.45 0.94
CA MET A 467 -6.46 22.76 2.04
C MET A 467 -7.13 23.82 2.91
N MET A 468 -7.34 23.47 4.16
CA MET A 468 -8.02 24.33 5.15
C MET A 468 -6.99 24.93 6.10
N ALA A 469 -7.25 26.15 6.58
CA ALA A 469 -6.47 26.80 7.62
C ALA A 469 -7.38 27.29 8.75
N VAL A 470 -6.93 27.06 9.98
CA VAL A 470 -7.54 27.53 11.22
C VAL A 470 -6.53 28.47 11.88
N ALA A 471 -6.86 29.75 12.00
CA ALA A 471 -6.03 30.69 12.75
C ALA A 471 -6.13 30.40 14.26
N VAL A 472 -4.99 30.51 14.95
CA VAL A 472 -4.84 30.23 16.38
C VAL A 472 -4.41 31.51 17.11
N SER A 473 -5.18 31.91 18.13
CA SER A 473 -4.95 33.12 18.93
C SER A 473 -4.58 32.75 20.35
N ASN A 474 -3.37 33.03 20.75
CA ASN A 474 -2.91 32.80 22.13
C ASN A 474 -3.67 33.70 23.12
N GLY A 475 -4.11 33.12 24.24
CA GLY A 475 -4.77 33.86 25.31
C GLY A 475 -6.28 34.03 25.19
N ALA A 476 -6.92 33.55 24.12
CA ALA A 476 -8.38 33.53 24.02
C ALA A 476 -8.96 32.31 24.75
N ALA A 477 -10.19 32.43 25.27
CA ALA A 477 -10.91 31.30 25.88
C ALA A 477 -11.17 30.15 24.89
N VAL A 478 -11.37 30.48 23.62
CA VAL A 478 -11.38 29.55 22.48
C VAL A 478 -10.30 30.02 21.50
N PRO A 479 -9.14 29.34 21.45
CA PRO A 479 -8.00 29.83 20.68
C PRO A 479 -8.15 29.66 19.17
N PHE A 480 -9.08 28.84 18.69
CA PHE A 480 -9.23 28.47 17.29
C PHE A 480 -10.33 29.29 16.60
N ALA A 481 -9.99 29.92 15.50
CA ALA A 481 -10.94 30.59 14.61
C ALA A 481 -11.71 29.58 13.74
N ARG A 482 -12.70 30.06 13.00
CA ARG A 482 -13.39 29.25 12.00
C ARG A 482 -12.43 28.90 10.86
N PRO A 483 -12.46 27.66 10.34
CA PRO A 483 -11.67 27.25 9.20
C PRO A 483 -11.94 28.09 7.95
N THR A 484 -10.88 28.35 7.19
CA THR A 484 -10.96 29.00 5.87
C THR A 484 -10.28 28.13 4.82
N VAL A 485 -10.82 28.14 3.60
CA VAL A 485 -10.17 27.45 2.47
C VAL A 485 -8.99 28.30 1.98
N LEU A 486 -7.79 27.72 1.91
CA LEU A 486 -6.65 28.37 1.29
C LEU A 486 -6.68 28.18 -0.23
N TRP A 487 -6.87 26.95 -0.67
CA TRP A 487 -6.94 26.56 -2.08
C TRP A 487 -7.63 25.19 -2.21
N GLU A 488 -8.01 24.84 -3.42
CA GLU A 488 -8.60 23.56 -3.78
C GLU A 488 -7.83 22.99 -4.99
N ALA A 489 -7.24 21.82 -4.82
CA ALA A 489 -6.54 21.11 -5.87
C ALA A 489 -6.34 19.64 -5.48
N ARG A 490 -6.22 18.80 -6.51
CA ARG A 490 -6.05 17.36 -6.34
C ARG A 490 -4.60 17.01 -6.04
N TYR A 491 -4.32 16.71 -4.80
CA TYR A 491 -3.06 16.13 -4.33
C TYR A 491 -3.35 14.81 -3.61
N LEU A 492 -2.35 13.94 -3.56
CA LEU A 492 -2.48 12.68 -2.85
C LEU A 492 -2.84 12.96 -1.39
N ALA A 493 -4.00 12.47 -0.98
CA ALA A 493 -4.43 12.54 0.41
C ALA A 493 -3.55 11.64 1.29
N GLY A 494 -3.67 11.76 2.61
CA GLY A 494 -3.03 10.82 3.52
C GLY A 494 -3.39 9.40 3.11
N VAL A 495 -2.42 8.60 2.73
CA VAL A 495 -2.62 7.20 2.34
C VAL A 495 -2.36 6.35 3.58
N GLY A 496 -3.36 5.64 4.04
CA GLY A 496 -3.09 4.39 4.72
C GLY A 496 -2.30 3.55 3.72
N SER A 497 -1.14 3.02 4.11
CA SER A 497 -0.18 2.38 3.22
C SER A 497 -0.84 1.56 2.12
N SER A 498 -0.17 1.35 0.98
CA SER A 498 -0.54 0.43 -0.10
C SER A 498 -0.95 -0.99 0.35
N CYS A 499 -0.88 -1.27 1.64
CA CYS A 499 -1.33 -2.48 2.33
C CYS A 499 -2.83 -2.49 2.67
N GLY A 500 -3.66 -1.56 2.17
CA GLY A 500 -5.13 -1.66 2.27
C GLY A 500 -5.73 -1.43 3.66
N MET A 501 -5.07 -0.66 4.52
CA MET A 501 -5.59 -0.39 5.87
C MET A 501 -6.64 0.74 5.87
N SER A 502 -7.83 0.44 6.36
CA SER A 502 -8.85 1.42 6.70
C SER A 502 -8.56 1.99 8.10
N GLY A 503 -8.06 3.22 8.16
CA GLY A 503 -7.81 3.94 9.42
C GLY A 503 -7.45 5.39 9.12
N PRO A 504 -7.41 6.27 10.15
CA PRO A 504 -6.91 7.62 9.96
C PRO A 504 -5.50 7.56 9.39
N THR A 505 -5.31 8.30 8.34
CA THR A 505 -4.10 8.33 7.53
C THR A 505 -3.11 9.31 8.13
N SER A 506 -1.80 9.08 8.00
CA SER A 506 -0.80 10.09 8.31
C SER A 506 -0.75 11.15 7.21
N ALA A 507 -0.53 12.41 7.59
CA ALA A 507 -0.46 13.51 6.64
C ALA A 507 0.60 13.25 5.56
N ASN A 508 0.14 13.17 4.29
CA ASN A 508 0.99 13.01 3.11
C ASN A 508 1.42 14.37 2.55
N TYR A 509 1.66 15.30 3.46
CA TYR A 509 2.17 16.63 3.17
C TYR A 509 2.90 17.20 4.39
N ASP A 510 3.59 18.31 4.17
CA ASP A 510 4.20 19.09 5.23
C ASP A 510 4.14 20.59 4.89
N VAL A 511 4.52 21.46 5.81
CA VAL A 511 4.45 22.90 5.65
C VAL A 511 5.75 23.56 6.12
N THR A 512 6.21 24.59 5.39
CA THR A 512 7.38 25.39 5.80
C THR A 512 7.11 26.15 7.11
N ALA A 513 8.15 26.42 7.88
CA ALA A 513 8.06 27.08 9.19
C ALA A 513 7.32 28.42 9.13
N ASP A 514 7.47 29.15 8.03
CA ASP A 514 6.78 30.42 7.78
C ASP A 514 5.32 30.25 7.30
N GLY A 515 4.88 29.01 7.04
CA GLY A 515 3.54 28.70 6.54
C GLY A 515 3.23 29.20 5.14
N GLN A 516 4.24 29.58 4.33
CA GLN A 516 4.04 30.12 3.00
C GLN A 516 4.01 29.07 1.89
N ARG A 517 4.60 27.90 2.12
CA ARG A 517 4.63 26.80 1.16
C ARG A 517 4.27 25.48 1.82
N PHE A 518 3.57 24.68 1.06
CA PHE A 518 3.19 23.30 1.41
C PHE A 518 3.99 22.35 0.53
N LEU A 519 4.53 21.30 1.13
CA LEU A 519 5.16 20.22 0.41
C LEU A 519 4.11 19.13 0.19
N MET A 520 3.58 19.04 -1.01
CA MET A 520 2.50 18.12 -1.39
C MET A 520 3.03 17.00 -2.25
N ILE A 521 2.28 15.92 -2.36
CA ILE A 521 2.53 14.86 -3.35
C ILE A 521 1.50 14.99 -4.49
N GLU A 522 1.99 15.31 -5.67
CA GLU A 522 1.19 15.31 -6.90
C GLU A 522 1.16 13.88 -7.46
N ASP A 523 -0.03 13.32 -7.58
CA ASP A 523 -0.21 12.02 -8.24
C ASP A 523 -0.42 12.25 -9.74
N LYS A 524 0.64 12.03 -10.52
CA LYS A 524 0.61 12.05 -11.99
C LYS A 524 0.34 10.67 -12.58
N SER A 525 -0.04 9.70 -11.75
CA SER A 525 -0.52 8.43 -12.26
C SER A 525 -1.70 8.73 -13.17
N GLU A 526 -1.51 8.56 -14.46
CA GLU A 526 -2.66 8.53 -15.36
C GLU A 526 -3.55 7.39 -14.88
N VAL A 527 -4.80 7.67 -14.59
CA VAL A 527 -5.81 6.61 -14.41
C VAL A 527 -5.92 5.91 -15.76
N LEU A 528 -5.03 4.95 -15.96
CA LEU A 528 -4.96 4.19 -17.18
C LEU A 528 -6.21 3.29 -17.22
N GLN A 529 -7.25 3.78 -17.87
CA GLN A 529 -8.41 2.97 -18.18
C GLN A 529 -7.98 1.90 -19.18
N CYS A 530 -7.87 0.66 -18.72
CA CYS A 530 -7.80 -0.48 -19.62
C CYS A 530 -9.11 -0.58 -20.40
N LYS A 531 -9.14 0.01 -21.60
CA LYS A 531 -10.35 0.08 -22.44
C LYS A 531 -10.58 -1.21 -23.24
N LEU A 532 -9.56 -2.04 -23.39
CA LEU A 532 -9.58 -3.21 -24.26
C LEU A 532 -9.06 -4.45 -23.53
N LEU A 533 -9.88 -5.50 -23.54
CA LEU A 533 -9.48 -6.85 -23.21
C LEU A 533 -9.28 -7.63 -24.49
N HIS A 534 -8.08 -8.13 -24.70
CA HIS A 534 -7.75 -9.02 -25.81
C HIS A 534 -7.98 -10.47 -25.39
N VAL A 535 -8.64 -11.24 -26.27
CA VAL A 535 -8.86 -12.68 -26.09
C VAL A 535 -8.23 -13.41 -27.26
N VAL A 536 -7.20 -14.20 -27.00
CA VAL A 536 -6.49 -14.99 -28.01
C VAL A 536 -6.86 -16.45 -27.81
N THR A 537 -7.65 -17.00 -28.73
CA THR A 537 -8.28 -18.34 -28.57
C THR A 537 -7.34 -19.50 -28.88
N ASN A 538 -6.36 -19.31 -29.75
CA ASN A 538 -5.40 -20.34 -30.18
C ASN A 538 -3.96 -20.09 -29.71
N TRP A 539 -3.81 -19.39 -28.60
CA TRP A 539 -2.54 -18.86 -28.16
C TRP A 539 -1.45 -19.92 -27.91
N SER A 540 -1.82 -21.08 -27.33
CA SER A 540 -0.89 -22.18 -27.14
C SER A 540 -0.22 -22.68 -28.44
N ARG A 541 -0.92 -22.57 -29.58
CA ARG A 541 -0.36 -22.92 -30.91
C ARG A 541 0.58 -21.82 -31.43
N GLU A 542 0.35 -20.59 -31.10
CA GLU A 542 1.21 -19.46 -31.47
C GLU A 542 2.55 -19.54 -30.75
N ILE A 543 2.56 -19.87 -29.45
CA ILE A 543 3.79 -20.10 -28.67
C ILE A 543 4.63 -21.23 -29.32
N LEU A 544 3.99 -22.36 -29.66
CA LEU A 544 4.71 -23.49 -30.28
C LEU A 544 5.27 -23.18 -31.67
N ARG A 545 4.73 -22.17 -32.38
CA ARG A 545 5.28 -21.69 -33.66
C ARG A 545 6.47 -20.75 -33.43
N GLY A 546 6.38 -19.85 -32.45
CA GLY A 546 7.49 -18.96 -32.07
C GLY A 546 8.70 -19.72 -31.57
N ALA A 547 8.51 -20.74 -30.75
CA ALA A 547 9.57 -21.61 -30.23
C ALA A 547 10.28 -22.47 -31.30
N ARG A 548 9.78 -22.53 -32.56
CA ARG A 548 10.39 -23.24 -33.67
C ARG A 548 11.12 -22.32 -34.65
N ALA A 549 11.05 -21.02 -34.45
CA ALA A 549 11.65 -20.03 -35.35
C ALA A 549 13.04 -19.56 -34.90
N ASP A 550 13.46 -19.94 -33.69
CA ASP A 550 14.79 -19.76 -33.11
C ASP A 550 15.50 -21.12 -33.00
#